data_a2f551e30650c67ac6be9c823c3cfaa2
#
_entry.id   a2f551e30650c67ac6be9c823c3cfaa2
#
_cell.length_a   1.000
_cell.length_b   1.000
_cell.length_c   1.000
_cell.angle_alpha   90.00
_cell.angle_beta   90.00
_cell.angle_gamma   90.00
#
_symmetry.space_group_name_H-M   'P 1'
#
loop_
_entity.id
_entity.type
_entity.pdbx_description
1 polymer ?
#
loop_
_entity_poly.entity_id
_entity_poly.type
_entity_poly.pdbx_seq_one_letter_code
_entity_poly.pdbx_strand_id
1 'polypeptide(L)'
;MKRTLFYIFVGLTLLYSVSSCSGKKKPVNGRTDTPVSGTISFYADESFSPIVEELRQQFEYEFPEAHLKPIYTDETTGLKQIQDVKTHLLITSRGLLPSEMAYLETKKNQIPRVTPIGYDGIALIVNRNNNDTCMTVNDVKRVLSGEVKNWNEVYPGSNRGEIEVVFDNVQSATVHFVIDS
;
A
#
# COMPACT_ATOMS: atom_id res chain seq x y z
N MET A 1 40.35 -10.70 61.12
CA MET A 1 39.57 -11.76 60.47
C MET A 1 38.11 -11.41 60.28
N LYS A 2 37.33 -10.89 61.24
CA LYS A 2 35.89 -10.58 61.02
C LYS A 2 35.65 -9.44 60.02
N ARG A 3 36.49 -8.41 59.98
CA ARG A 3 36.36 -7.28 59.02
C ARG A 3 36.67 -7.68 57.56
N THR A 4 37.67 -8.52 57.35
CA THR A 4 38.01 -9.03 56.02
C THR A 4 36.92 -9.94 55.44
N LEU A 5 36.29 -10.76 56.28
CA LEU A 5 35.19 -11.61 55.88
C LEU A 5 33.97 -10.78 55.48
N PHE A 6 33.72 -9.67 56.15
CA PHE A 6 32.61 -8.74 55.84
C PHE A 6 32.80 -8.07 54.45
N TYR A 7 33.99 -7.62 54.12
CA TYR A 7 34.27 -7.01 52.81
C TYR A 7 34.23 -8.02 51.66
N ILE A 8 34.60 -9.28 51.88
CA ILE A 8 34.47 -10.35 50.89
C ILE A 8 32.97 -10.65 50.66
N PHE A 9 32.16 -10.67 51.71
CA PHE A 9 30.71 -10.92 51.58
C PHE A 9 30.02 -9.78 50.86
N VAL A 10 30.33 -8.51 51.15
CA VAL A 10 29.79 -7.33 50.44
C VAL A 10 30.26 -7.29 48.96
N GLY A 11 31.51 -7.67 48.68
CA GLY A 11 32.00 -7.78 47.32
C GLY A 11 31.30 -8.86 46.51
N LEU A 12 31.02 -10.01 47.14
CA LEU A 12 30.31 -11.11 46.47
C LEU A 12 28.84 -10.76 46.16
N THR A 13 28.15 -10.03 47.05
CA THR A 13 26.76 -9.58 46.81
C THR A 13 26.68 -8.51 45.72
N LEU A 14 27.67 -7.64 45.59
CA LEU A 14 27.72 -6.67 44.47
C LEU A 14 27.94 -7.33 43.10
N LEU A 15 28.70 -8.44 43.02
CA LEU A 15 28.91 -9.19 41.78
C LEU A 15 27.64 -9.89 41.30
N TYR A 16 26.76 -10.32 42.20
CA TYR A 16 25.49 -10.96 41.84
C TYR A 16 24.44 -9.98 41.26
N SER A 17 24.55 -8.69 41.57
CA SER A 17 23.57 -7.68 41.11
C SER A 17 23.76 -7.22 39.65
N VAL A 18 24.93 -7.47 39.04
CA VAL A 18 25.16 -7.08 37.61
C VAL A 18 24.78 -8.15 36.58
N SER A 19 24.39 -9.36 37.03
CA SER A 19 24.01 -10.44 36.09
C SER A 19 22.54 -10.44 35.65
N SER A 20 21.73 -9.46 36.06
CA SER A 20 20.28 -9.50 35.90
C SER A 20 19.72 -8.76 34.67
N CYS A 21 20.55 -8.27 33.74
CA CYS A 21 20.09 -7.52 32.58
C CYS A 21 20.39 -8.18 31.23
N SER A 22 20.21 -9.48 31.11
CA SER A 22 20.17 -10.16 29.80
C SER A 22 18.86 -10.93 29.60
N GLY A 23 17.75 -10.30 29.89
CA GLY A 23 16.45 -10.83 29.53
C GLY A 23 16.19 -10.66 28.05
N LYS A 24 16.50 -11.66 27.22
CA LYS A 24 15.87 -11.80 25.91
C LYS A 24 14.36 -11.73 26.16
N LYS A 25 13.70 -10.66 25.73
CA LYS A 25 12.25 -10.53 25.81
C LYS A 25 11.66 -11.76 25.12
N LYS A 26 10.98 -12.62 25.88
CA LYS A 26 10.25 -13.74 25.29
C LYS A 26 9.18 -13.17 24.37
N PRO A 27 9.04 -13.69 23.13
CA PRO A 27 8.05 -13.20 22.21
C PRO A 27 6.66 -13.36 22.81
N VAL A 28 5.86 -12.29 22.83
CA VAL A 28 4.45 -12.36 23.21
C VAL A 28 3.73 -13.08 22.07
N ASN A 29 3.09 -14.22 22.36
CA ASN A 29 2.42 -15.07 21.39
C ASN A 29 3.31 -15.60 20.23
N GLY A 30 4.62 -15.82 20.47
CA GLY A 30 5.54 -16.33 19.45
C GLY A 30 6.01 -15.29 18.42
N ARG A 31 5.56 -14.03 18.51
CA ARG A 31 6.01 -12.95 17.63
C ARG A 31 7.19 -12.20 18.25
N THR A 32 8.22 -12.00 17.44
CA THR A 32 9.41 -11.22 17.83
C THR A 32 9.40 -9.81 17.26
N ASP A 33 8.38 -9.49 16.45
CA ASP A 33 8.26 -8.21 15.74
C ASP A 33 7.94 -7.08 16.71
N THR A 34 8.54 -5.94 16.46
CA THR A 34 8.24 -4.66 17.12
C THR A 34 7.84 -3.64 16.05
N PRO A 35 7.36 -2.43 16.42
CA PRO A 35 7.09 -1.39 15.43
C PRO A 35 8.29 -0.98 14.56
N VAL A 36 9.51 -1.28 15.01
CA VAL A 36 10.77 -0.85 14.37
C VAL A 36 11.72 -2.01 14.04
N SER A 37 11.27 -3.26 14.20
CA SER A 37 12.06 -4.44 13.87
C SER A 37 11.17 -5.61 13.50
N GLY A 38 11.69 -6.51 12.66
CA GLY A 38 10.98 -7.70 12.18
C GLY A 38 10.74 -7.65 10.67
N THR A 39 9.99 -8.61 10.16
CA THR A 39 9.67 -8.71 8.74
C THR A 39 8.17 -8.71 8.53
N ILE A 40 7.67 -7.80 7.69
CA ILE A 40 6.27 -7.76 7.28
C ILE A 40 6.15 -7.90 5.76
N SER A 41 5.26 -8.78 5.30
CA SER A 41 4.83 -8.81 3.90
C SER A 41 3.46 -8.14 3.80
N PHE A 42 3.27 -7.34 2.77
CA PHE A 42 2.02 -6.64 2.53
C PHE A 42 1.77 -6.50 1.02
N TYR A 43 0.52 -6.26 0.65
CA TYR A 43 0.15 -6.06 -0.74
C TYR A 43 0.08 -4.57 -1.08
N ALA A 44 0.44 -4.25 -2.31
CA ALA A 44 0.31 -2.91 -2.86
C ALA A 44 -0.13 -3.00 -4.33
N ASP A 45 -0.95 -2.05 -4.77
CA ASP A 45 -1.24 -1.90 -6.18
C ASP A 45 0.04 -1.56 -6.95
N GLU A 46 0.23 -2.22 -8.09
CA GLU A 46 1.44 -2.10 -8.91
C GLU A 46 1.71 -0.66 -9.36
N SER A 47 0.66 0.14 -9.55
CA SER A 47 0.79 1.55 -9.94
C SER A 47 1.51 2.39 -8.88
N PHE A 48 1.49 1.98 -7.62
CA PHE A 48 2.18 2.66 -6.51
C PHE A 48 3.58 2.13 -6.25
N SER A 49 4.07 1.16 -7.03
CA SER A 49 5.39 0.56 -6.79
C SER A 49 6.54 1.56 -6.64
N PRO A 50 6.65 2.65 -7.44
CA PRO A 50 7.73 3.63 -7.26
C PRO A 50 7.69 4.32 -5.89
N ILE A 51 6.50 4.75 -5.45
CA ILE A 51 6.33 5.42 -4.15
C ILE A 51 6.56 4.45 -3.00
N VAL A 52 6.04 3.23 -3.12
CA VAL A 52 6.18 2.19 -2.08
C VAL A 52 7.65 1.79 -1.90
N GLU A 53 8.43 1.68 -2.99
CA GLU A 53 9.86 1.37 -2.91
C GLU A 53 10.66 2.49 -2.24
N GLU A 54 10.38 3.75 -2.56
CA GLU A 54 11.01 4.90 -1.89
C GLU A 54 10.70 4.91 -0.39
N LEU A 55 9.44 4.73 -0.01
CA LEU A 55 9.02 4.67 1.39
C LEU A 55 9.64 3.48 2.13
N ARG A 56 9.73 2.31 1.46
CA ARG A 56 10.37 1.12 2.00
C ARG A 56 11.85 1.38 2.30
N GLN A 57 12.58 1.92 1.33
CA GLN A 57 14.01 2.23 1.49
C GLN A 57 14.24 3.22 2.62
N GLN A 58 13.43 4.29 2.69
CA GLN A 58 13.53 5.28 3.75
C GLN A 58 13.25 4.67 5.13
N PHE A 59 12.22 3.82 5.24
CA PHE A 59 11.87 3.17 6.50
C PHE A 59 12.95 2.19 6.97
N GLU A 60 13.47 1.36 6.06
CA GLU A 60 14.54 0.40 6.38
C GLU A 60 15.88 1.10 6.69
N TYR A 61 16.13 2.27 6.10
CA TYR A 61 17.28 3.10 6.46
C TYR A 61 17.17 3.65 7.89
N GLU A 62 15.98 4.11 8.27
CA GLU A 62 15.72 4.62 9.62
C GLU A 62 15.68 3.49 10.67
N PHE A 63 15.14 2.33 10.28
CA PHE A 63 14.99 1.15 11.13
C PHE A 63 15.66 -0.09 10.52
N PRO A 64 16.98 -0.24 10.66
CA PRO A 64 17.75 -1.31 9.97
C PRO A 64 17.34 -2.75 10.34
N GLU A 65 16.66 -2.94 11.46
CA GLU A 65 16.14 -4.26 11.90
C GLU A 65 14.73 -4.55 11.33
N ALA A 66 14.14 -3.61 10.59
CA ALA A 66 12.86 -3.78 9.94
C ALA A 66 13.06 -4.17 8.47
N HIS A 67 12.27 -5.13 8.00
CA HIS A 67 12.31 -5.61 6.61
C HIS A 67 10.90 -5.61 6.03
N LEU A 68 10.66 -4.74 5.08
CA LEU A 68 9.38 -4.59 4.40
C LEU A 68 9.41 -5.36 3.08
N LYS A 69 8.44 -6.25 2.86
CA LYS A 69 8.31 -7.07 1.66
C LYS A 69 7.00 -6.76 0.94
N PRO A 70 6.96 -5.71 0.09
CA PRO A 70 5.80 -5.44 -0.74
C PRO A 70 5.59 -6.56 -1.76
N ILE A 71 4.33 -6.91 -2.00
CA ILE A 71 3.88 -7.82 -3.05
C ILE A 71 2.98 -7.00 -3.95
N TYR A 72 3.48 -6.69 -5.14
CA TYR A 72 2.74 -5.89 -6.12
C TYR A 72 1.72 -6.74 -6.85
N THR A 73 0.52 -6.21 -7.02
CA THR A 73 -0.60 -6.89 -7.68
C THR A 73 -1.59 -5.85 -8.21
N ASP A 74 -2.57 -6.29 -8.97
CA ASP A 74 -3.71 -5.45 -9.34
C ASP A 74 -4.63 -5.18 -8.13
N GLU A 75 -5.43 -4.11 -8.24
CA GLU A 75 -6.32 -3.65 -7.17
C GLU A 75 -7.31 -4.74 -6.73
N THR A 76 -7.94 -5.43 -7.68
CA THR A 76 -8.94 -6.46 -7.40
C THR A 76 -8.36 -7.62 -6.59
N THR A 77 -7.18 -8.09 -7.00
CA THR A 77 -6.46 -9.16 -6.29
C THR A 77 -6.04 -8.70 -4.90
N GLY A 78 -5.50 -7.49 -4.76
CA GLY A 78 -5.10 -6.92 -3.46
C GLY A 78 -6.28 -6.84 -2.48
N LEU A 79 -7.42 -6.32 -2.92
CA LEU A 79 -8.65 -6.25 -2.13
C LEU A 79 -9.15 -7.63 -1.69
N LYS A 80 -9.04 -8.62 -2.57
CA LYS A 80 -9.38 -10.01 -2.23
C LYS A 80 -8.47 -10.59 -1.15
N GLN A 81 -7.17 -10.25 -1.13
CA GLN A 81 -6.27 -10.71 -0.07
C GLN A 81 -6.65 -10.14 1.31
N ILE A 82 -7.12 -8.87 1.36
CA ILE A 82 -7.68 -8.29 2.59
C ILE A 82 -8.98 -9.01 3.00
N GLN A 83 -9.91 -9.22 2.08
CA GLN A 83 -11.18 -9.89 2.35
C GLN A 83 -10.99 -11.34 2.83
N ASP A 84 -10.00 -12.03 2.29
CA ASP A 84 -9.64 -13.40 2.71
C ASP A 84 -8.79 -13.43 4.00
N VAL A 85 -8.46 -12.27 4.57
CA VAL A 85 -7.60 -12.13 5.76
C VAL A 85 -6.21 -12.76 5.56
N LYS A 86 -5.70 -12.77 4.32
CA LYS A 86 -4.37 -13.25 3.98
C LYS A 86 -3.28 -12.19 4.14
N THR A 87 -3.69 -10.94 4.22
CA THR A 87 -2.82 -9.80 4.54
C THR A 87 -3.50 -8.87 5.54
N HIS A 88 -2.71 -8.12 6.27
CA HIS A 88 -3.18 -7.12 7.23
C HIS A 88 -2.90 -5.68 6.79
N LEU A 89 -2.19 -5.51 5.68
CA LEU A 89 -1.89 -4.22 5.10
C LEU A 89 -2.03 -4.30 3.59
N LEU A 90 -2.74 -3.35 3.02
CA LEU A 90 -2.89 -3.14 1.60
C LEU A 90 -2.75 -1.65 1.29
N ILE A 91 -1.97 -1.32 0.27
CA ILE A 91 -1.90 0.02 -0.33
C ILE A 91 -2.66 -0.05 -1.65
N THR A 92 -3.71 0.74 -1.78
CA THR A 92 -4.63 0.69 -2.91
C THR A 92 -5.17 2.08 -3.25
N SER A 93 -5.68 2.27 -4.46
CA SER A 93 -6.23 3.54 -4.94
C SER A 93 -7.58 3.89 -4.32
N ARG A 94 -8.37 2.90 -3.92
CA ARG A 94 -9.67 3.10 -3.27
C ARG A 94 -9.73 2.50 -1.87
N GLY A 95 -10.60 3.05 -1.05
CA GLY A 95 -10.99 2.40 0.21
C GLY A 95 -11.91 1.19 -0.01
N LEU A 96 -12.18 0.46 1.07
CA LEU A 96 -13.16 -0.61 1.06
C LEU A 96 -14.58 -0.04 0.93
N LEU A 97 -15.39 -0.69 0.11
CA LEU A 97 -16.82 -0.38 0.02
C LEU A 97 -17.54 -0.73 1.32
N PRO A 98 -18.69 -0.08 1.63
CA PRO A 98 -19.46 -0.39 2.83
C PRO A 98 -19.83 -1.87 2.96
N SER A 99 -20.13 -2.54 1.85
CA SER A 99 -20.44 -3.98 1.80
C SER A 99 -19.22 -4.85 2.13
N GLU A 100 -18.02 -4.45 1.66
CA GLU A 100 -16.76 -5.14 1.94
C GLU A 100 -16.37 -4.97 3.41
N MET A 101 -16.56 -3.78 3.97
CA MET A 101 -16.34 -3.51 5.39
C MET A 101 -17.29 -4.33 6.25
N ALA A 102 -18.58 -4.34 5.95
CA ALA A 102 -19.57 -5.13 6.65
C ALA A 102 -19.28 -6.64 6.58
N TYR A 103 -18.80 -7.13 5.44
CA TYR A 103 -18.37 -8.53 5.31
C TYR A 103 -17.21 -8.86 6.23
N LEU A 104 -16.16 -8.04 6.25
CA LEU A 104 -14.99 -8.24 7.13
C LEU A 104 -15.38 -8.22 8.59
N GLU A 105 -16.22 -7.28 9.00
CA GLU A 105 -16.67 -7.13 10.37
C GLU A 105 -17.55 -8.33 10.81
N THR A 106 -18.58 -8.66 10.01
CA THR A 106 -19.58 -9.67 10.42
C THR A 106 -19.15 -11.11 10.15
N LYS A 107 -18.40 -11.38 9.08
CA LYS A 107 -18.01 -12.73 8.66
C LYS A 107 -16.59 -13.10 9.05
N LYS A 108 -15.69 -12.13 9.15
CA LYS A 108 -14.29 -12.36 9.47
C LYS A 108 -13.89 -11.86 10.86
N ASN A 109 -14.78 -11.15 11.55
CA ASN A 109 -14.51 -10.50 12.83
C ASN A 109 -13.25 -9.61 12.79
N GLN A 110 -13.09 -8.88 11.67
CA GLN A 110 -12.00 -7.95 11.41
C GLN A 110 -12.58 -6.56 11.22
N ILE A 111 -12.02 -5.56 11.89
CA ILE A 111 -12.40 -4.16 11.73
C ILE A 111 -11.28 -3.47 10.93
N PRO A 112 -11.46 -3.30 9.62
CA PRO A 112 -10.45 -2.67 8.79
C PRO A 112 -10.36 -1.17 9.08
N ARG A 113 -9.14 -0.66 9.09
CA ARG A 113 -8.88 0.77 9.21
C ARG A 113 -8.41 1.31 7.86
N VAL A 114 -9.17 2.24 7.29
CA VAL A 114 -8.80 2.95 6.07
C VAL A 114 -8.16 4.28 6.45
N THR A 115 -6.97 4.55 5.91
CA THR A 115 -6.23 5.80 6.15
C THR A 115 -5.80 6.36 4.80
N PRO A 116 -6.34 7.49 4.34
CA PRO A 116 -5.83 8.18 3.16
C PRO A 116 -4.40 8.67 3.42
N ILE A 117 -3.48 8.34 2.51
CA ILE A 117 -2.07 8.75 2.60
C ILE A 117 -1.68 9.79 1.55
N GLY A 118 -2.51 9.98 0.53
CA GLY A 118 -2.29 10.95 -0.54
C GLY A 118 -3.47 10.97 -1.51
N TYR A 119 -3.36 11.85 -2.49
CA TYR A 119 -4.28 11.96 -3.62
C TYR A 119 -3.47 11.77 -4.89
N ASP A 120 -4.01 11.02 -5.81
CA ASP A 120 -3.47 10.80 -7.14
C ASP A 120 -4.39 11.40 -8.19
N GLY A 121 -3.93 11.50 -9.43
CA GLY A 121 -4.69 12.02 -10.55
C GLY A 121 -4.27 11.40 -11.87
N ILE A 122 -5.23 11.28 -12.77
CA ILE A 122 -4.98 10.80 -14.13
C ILE A 122 -4.69 12.00 -15.03
N ALA A 123 -3.54 11.97 -15.71
CA ALA A 123 -3.17 12.94 -16.72
C ALA A 123 -3.30 12.33 -18.12
N LEU A 124 -4.04 12.99 -18.98
CA LEU A 124 -4.09 12.64 -20.40
C LEU A 124 -2.89 13.26 -21.10
N ILE A 125 -2.13 12.43 -21.77
CA ILE A 125 -0.97 12.88 -22.56
C ILE A 125 -1.24 12.66 -24.05
N VAL A 126 -0.70 13.56 -24.88
CA VAL A 126 -0.82 13.49 -26.33
C VAL A 126 0.55 13.58 -26.98
N ASN A 127 0.69 13.06 -28.19
CA ASN A 127 1.90 13.25 -28.98
C ASN A 127 2.15 14.75 -29.21
N ARG A 128 3.42 15.16 -29.21
CA ARG A 128 3.84 16.56 -29.41
C ARG A 128 3.30 17.19 -30.71
N ASN A 129 3.08 16.37 -31.72
CA ASN A 129 2.54 16.81 -33.02
C ASN A 129 1.01 16.81 -33.07
N ASN A 130 0.37 16.52 -31.93
CA ASN A 130 -1.08 16.58 -31.83
C ASN A 130 -1.52 18.01 -31.51
N ASN A 131 -2.30 18.61 -32.41
CA ASN A 131 -2.85 19.96 -32.23
C ASN A 131 -4.07 19.99 -31.30
N ASP A 132 -4.74 18.84 -31.09
CA ASP A 132 -5.89 18.69 -30.20
C ASP A 132 -5.36 18.35 -28.80
N THR A 133 -5.09 19.38 -28.02
CA THR A 133 -4.43 19.25 -26.70
C THR A 133 -5.38 19.44 -25.52
N CYS A 134 -6.63 19.81 -25.78
CA CYS A 134 -7.62 20.06 -24.74
C CYS A 134 -8.84 19.18 -24.95
N MET A 135 -9.22 18.41 -23.93
CA MET A 135 -10.44 17.60 -23.91
C MET A 135 -11.17 17.88 -22.60
N THR A 136 -12.49 18.00 -22.66
CA THR A 136 -13.27 18.14 -21.43
C THR A 136 -13.45 16.79 -20.76
N VAL A 137 -13.71 16.79 -19.45
CA VAL A 137 -14.02 15.55 -18.69
C VAL A 137 -15.23 14.84 -19.33
N ASN A 138 -16.21 15.60 -19.80
CA ASN A 138 -17.37 15.03 -20.47
C ASN A 138 -17.01 14.34 -21.80
N ASP A 139 -16.10 14.91 -22.57
CA ASP A 139 -15.65 14.27 -23.83
C ASP A 139 -14.86 12.99 -23.53
N VAL A 140 -14.05 12.99 -22.48
CA VAL A 140 -13.36 11.76 -22.01
C VAL A 140 -14.39 10.68 -21.68
N LYS A 141 -15.43 11.02 -20.91
CA LYS A 141 -16.50 10.08 -20.57
C LYS A 141 -17.22 9.54 -21.80
N ARG A 142 -17.55 10.40 -22.75
CA ARG A 142 -18.22 10.01 -24.01
C ARG A 142 -17.34 9.10 -24.88
N VAL A 143 -16.03 9.36 -24.92
CA VAL A 143 -15.08 8.51 -25.64
C VAL A 143 -14.98 7.13 -24.96
N LEU A 144 -14.76 7.10 -23.64
CA LEU A 144 -14.56 5.86 -22.91
C LEU A 144 -15.81 4.99 -22.80
N SER A 145 -17.01 5.61 -22.79
CA SER A 145 -18.29 4.89 -22.86
C SER A 145 -18.64 4.40 -24.26
N GLY A 146 -17.89 4.80 -25.31
CA GLY A 146 -18.18 4.46 -26.69
C GLY A 146 -19.38 5.23 -27.28
N GLU A 147 -19.83 6.30 -26.62
CA GLU A 147 -20.91 7.18 -27.14
C GLU A 147 -20.46 7.88 -28.40
N VAL A 148 -19.21 8.31 -28.48
CA VAL A 148 -18.59 8.87 -29.69
C VAL A 148 -17.59 7.86 -30.26
N LYS A 149 -17.61 7.74 -31.58
CA LYS A 149 -16.80 6.77 -32.31
C LYS A 149 -15.76 7.40 -33.25
N ASN A 150 -15.88 8.69 -33.48
CA ASN A 150 -15.00 9.40 -34.41
C ASN A 150 -14.45 10.67 -33.76
N TRP A 151 -13.19 10.99 -34.04
CA TRP A 151 -12.51 12.17 -33.51
C TRP A 151 -13.17 13.50 -33.91
N ASN A 152 -13.88 13.55 -35.06
CA ASN A 152 -14.63 14.74 -35.49
C ASN A 152 -15.84 15.05 -34.61
N GLU A 153 -16.33 14.09 -33.84
CA GLU A 153 -17.43 14.28 -32.87
C GLU A 153 -16.95 14.96 -31.58
N VAL A 154 -15.66 14.87 -31.30
CA VAL A 154 -14.98 15.53 -30.15
C VAL A 154 -14.32 16.83 -30.61
N TYR A 155 -13.63 16.79 -31.74
CA TYR A 155 -12.93 17.94 -32.35
C TYR A 155 -13.48 18.20 -33.74
N PRO A 156 -14.43 19.14 -33.89
CA PRO A 156 -15.00 19.48 -35.18
C PRO A 156 -13.90 19.86 -36.19
N GLY A 157 -13.87 19.15 -37.33
CA GLY A 157 -12.84 19.33 -38.36
C GLY A 157 -11.62 18.42 -38.23
N SER A 158 -11.58 17.54 -37.25
CA SER A 158 -10.54 16.51 -37.15
C SER A 158 -10.63 15.50 -38.28
N ASN A 159 -9.49 15.17 -38.88
CA ASN A 159 -9.36 14.18 -39.97
C ASN A 159 -8.83 12.82 -39.45
N ARG A 160 -8.87 12.55 -38.14
CA ARG A 160 -8.22 11.35 -37.54
C ARG A 160 -9.03 10.07 -37.66
N GLY A 161 -10.25 10.15 -38.08
CA GLY A 161 -11.12 8.98 -38.29
C GLY A 161 -11.67 8.40 -36.97
N GLU A 162 -11.74 7.08 -36.91
CA GLU A 162 -12.36 6.33 -35.82
C GLU A 162 -11.51 6.36 -34.55
N ILE A 163 -12.18 6.35 -33.39
CA ILE A 163 -11.56 6.26 -32.07
C ILE A 163 -11.47 4.78 -31.69
N GLU A 164 -10.27 4.32 -31.38
CA GLU A 164 -10.04 3.02 -30.77
C GLU A 164 -9.63 3.22 -29.32
N VAL A 165 -10.39 2.66 -28.37
CA VAL A 165 -10.07 2.69 -26.94
C VAL A 165 -9.42 1.37 -26.56
N VAL A 166 -8.19 1.43 -26.07
CA VAL A 166 -7.42 0.25 -25.66
C VAL A 166 -7.11 0.33 -24.19
N PHE A 167 -7.47 -0.71 -23.44
CA PHE A 167 -7.09 -0.88 -22.03
C PHE A 167 -6.02 -1.97 -21.94
N ASP A 168 -5.01 -1.75 -21.11
CA ASP A 168 -3.94 -2.71 -20.85
C ASP A 168 -4.40 -3.84 -19.93
N ASN A 169 -5.06 -3.49 -18.83
CA ASN A 169 -5.55 -4.44 -17.84
C ASN A 169 -6.86 -3.95 -17.24
N VAL A 170 -7.94 -4.70 -17.49
CA VAL A 170 -9.29 -4.39 -16.96
C VAL A 170 -9.39 -4.42 -15.44
N GLN A 171 -8.41 -5.00 -14.75
CA GLN A 171 -8.35 -5.07 -13.27
C GLN A 171 -7.46 -3.99 -12.65
N SER A 172 -6.93 -3.07 -13.47
CA SER A 172 -6.09 -1.98 -12.97
C SER A 172 -6.91 -0.89 -12.29
N ALA A 173 -6.29 -0.24 -11.30
CA ALA A 173 -6.89 0.90 -10.59
C ALA A 173 -7.31 2.03 -11.54
N THR A 174 -6.52 2.31 -12.58
CA THR A 174 -6.82 3.33 -13.59
C THR A 174 -8.10 3.03 -14.35
N VAL A 175 -8.29 1.77 -14.78
CA VAL A 175 -9.50 1.34 -15.51
C VAL A 175 -10.71 1.40 -14.59
N HIS A 176 -10.61 0.92 -13.36
CA HIS A 176 -11.68 1.02 -12.37
C HIS A 176 -12.08 2.46 -12.09
N PHE A 177 -11.11 3.36 -11.89
CA PHE A 177 -11.41 4.79 -11.71
C PHE A 177 -12.18 5.38 -12.87
N VAL A 178 -11.81 5.04 -14.11
CA VAL A 178 -12.48 5.54 -15.32
C VAL A 178 -13.91 4.99 -15.45
N ILE A 179 -14.14 3.71 -15.11
CA ILE A 179 -15.46 3.07 -15.20
C ILE A 179 -16.40 3.59 -14.10
N ASP A 180 -15.88 3.83 -12.90
CA ASP A 180 -16.65 4.19 -11.71
C ASP A 180 -16.90 5.70 -11.59
N SER A 181 -16.26 6.56 -12.42
CA SER A 181 -16.35 8.03 -12.39
C SER A 181 -17.36 8.57 -13.38
#